data_9b35a1706d418c174639b46dea592025
#
_entry.id   9b35a1706d418c174639b46dea592025
#
_cell.length_a   1.000
_cell.length_b   1.000
_cell.length_c   1.000
_cell.angle_alpha   90.00
_cell.angle_beta   90.00
_cell.angle_gamma   90.00
#
_symmetry.space_group_name_H-M   'P 1'
#
loop_
_entity.id
_entity.type
_entity.pdbx_description
1 polymer ?
#
loop_
_entity_poly.entity_id
_entity_poly.type
_entity_poly.pdbx_seq_one_letter_code
_entity_poly.pdbx_strand_id
1 'polypeptide(L)'
;MIKRLHPQSVFLIAVSGLSLILYLLFHTDSLAESPKEDKNCPNWSVEKFNTEIIHLNQQLSEWDHAYYQQGHGVVDDEVYDQLALTLGQWQNCIHKPLQLAGDYLSHATNNIMGNLEDRPQTVTKNDFRHKVSHPVIHSGLKKLSTEQIKGWLASREQVWLQPKIDGVAVTLVYEYGELTGLISRGDGVKGENWRYKADFIPAIPKRIPSASAFLVLQGELFWRLEQHIQQDTGGLNMRSKMAGWMMRKGNPTATEENIGLFIWGWPDGPEDMPTQLKKLAELGFTLSTQHTHSLDNYIHAENLRSHYYQQPMPFATDGVVLKQYPIPVSQAWQVGNNSWSVGWKYPLRLQLTEIKSLRLSIGRTGRLTIIAHVYPVIIDGKKVQRVNLGTYRHWLNQDVLVGDKVQISLAGHGIPKLEQVVWRLQKRILPDFLPVQHYDTSTCFTYSVDCHQQFMARLIWLGKHLGMKGINIRAWESLIDAGKLRTLTDWLLLHRQDINQVTSIGLAKAEIISTQFEQAKQKAFYFWLKGLSVPLPNTKLQQITSWHQLSHGALISRLSVKQKTQLNKFLAIPEIIQIAEQLQNSNIEGFSLRDVR
;
A
#
# COMPACT_ATOMS: atom_id res chain seq x y z
N MET A 1 -46.12 2.97 52.37
CA MET A 1 -47.59 2.98 52.49
C MET A 1 -48.12 2.75 51.07
N ILE A 2 -48.47 1.55 50.67
CA ILE A 2 -49.72 0.83 50.82
C ILE A 2 -50.88 1.61 50.14
N LYS A 3 -51.36 1.14 49.02
CA LYS A 3 -52.51 0.24 48.68
C LYS A 3 -52.85 0.45 47.20
N ARG A 4 -52.91 -0.54 46.32
CA ARG A 4 -53.99 -1.52 46.02
C ARG A 4 -55.32 -0.82 45.70
N LEU A 5 -56.05 -1.12 44.64
CA LEU A 5 -56.67 -2.34 44.12
C LEU A 5 -57.43 -2.10 42.78
N HIS A 6 -57.51 -3.12 41.98
CA HIS A 6 -58.46 -3.56 40.94
C HIS A 6 -59.98 -3.46 41.32
N PRO A 7 -60.98 -3.93 40.49
CA PRO A 7 -61.07 -4.45 39.11
C PRO A 7 -62.40 -4.15 38.37
N GLN A 8 -62.51 -4.71 37.13
CA GLN A 8 -63.71 -5.26 36.42
C GLN A 8 -64.88 -4.36 35.99
N SER A 9 -65.29 -4.48 34.71
CA SER A 9 -66.53 -5.18 34.31
C SER A 9 -66.69 -5.30 32.80
N VAL A 10 -67.03 -6.48 32.42
CA VAL A 10 -67.56 -7.00 31.14
C VAL A 10 -68.90 -6.39 30.78
N PHE A 11 -69.19 -6.08 29.48
CA PHE A 11 -70.53 -6.30 28.91
C PHE A 11 -70.42 -6.58 27.40
N LEU A 12 -70.88 -7.73 26.98
CA LEU A 12 -71.30 -8.13 25.63
C LEU A 12 -72.46 -7.30 25.14
N ILE A 13 -72.58 -7.07 23.84
CA ILE A 13 -73.80 -7.33 23.05
C ILE A 13 -73.40 -7.41 21.56
N ALA A 14 -73.85 -8.48 20.91
CA ALA A 14 -73.81 -8.76 19.51
C ALA A 14 -75.00 -8.03 18.79
N VAL A 15 -74.79 -7.57 17.53
CA VAL A 15 -75.83 -7.57 16.48
C VAL A 15 -75.18 -7.40 15.09
N SER A 16 -75.36 -8.46 14.27
CA SER A 16 -75.59 -8.54 12.82
C SER A 16 -74.68 -7.85 11.80
N GLY A 17 -73.91 -8.57 11.10
CA GLY A 17 -73.96 -9.18 9.80
C GLY A 17 -74.63 -8.35 8.66
N LEU A 18 -73.86 -8.19 7.58
CA LEU A 18 -74.21 -7.63 6.23
C LEU A 18 -73.53 -6.34 5.80
N SER A 19 -72.28 -6.07 6.21
CA SER A 19 -71.46 -5.04 5.53
C SER A 19 -70.05 -5.48 5.32
N LEU A 20 -69.74 -6.79 5.24
CA LEU A 20 -68.39 -7.35 5.19
C LEU A 20 -68.01 -7.90 3.80
N ILE A 21 -68.75 -7.58 2.73
CA ILE A 21 -68.43 -8.11 1.38
C ILE A 21 -68.04 -7.01 0.36
N LEU A 22 -68.12 -5.73 0.70
CA LEU A 22 -67.76 -4.66 -0.24
C LEU A 22 -66.53 -3.85 0.16
N TYR A 23 -65.75 -4.26 1.19
CA TYR A 23 -64.53 -3.60 1.63
C TYR A 23 -63.24 -4.43 1.38
N LEU A 24 -63.38 -5.58 0.71
CA LEU A 24 -62.26 -6.49 0.41
C LEU A 24 -61.75 -6.45 -1.03
N LEU A 25 -62.14 -5.42 -1.82
CA LEU A 25 -61.70 -5.26 -3.22
C LEU A 25 -60.87 -4.03 -3.51
N PHE A 26 -60.52 -3.23 -2.51
CA PHE A 26 -59.60 -2.11 -2.68
C PHE A 26 -58.75 -2.00 -1.40
N HIS A 27 -57.64 -2.66 -1.36
CA HIS A 27 -56.39 -2.36 -0.62
C HIS A 27 -55.62 -3.65 -0.36
N THR A 28 -55.09 -4.20 -1.42
CA THR A 28 -53.94 -5.10 -1.31
C THR A 28 -52.86 -4.66 -2.28
N ASP A 29 -52.36 -3.44 -2.10
CA ASP A 29 -50.99 -3.12 -2.45
C ASP A 29 -50.17 -3.27 -1.20
N SER A 30 -50.01 -4.49 -0.75
CA SER A 30 -48.88 -4.86 0.12
C SER A 30 -47.65 -4.91 -0.78
N LEU A 31 -46.85 -3.86 -0.75
CA LEU A 31 -45.46 -3.88 -1.18
C LEU A 31 -44.80 -5.11 -0.55
N ALA A 32 -44.70 -6.17 -1.33
CA ALA A 32 -43.79 -7.26 -1.00
C ALA A 32 -42.37 -6.65 -1.00
N GLU A 33 -41.84 -6.39 0.17
CA GLU A 33 -40.40 -6.18 0.32
C GLU A 33 -39.72 -7.36 -0.37
N SER A 34 -38.96 -7.07 -1.43
CA SER A 34 -38.07 -8.03 -2.05
C SER A 34 -37.18 -8.62 -0.96
N PRO A 35 -37.03 -9.95 -0.90
CA PRO A 35 -36.16 -10.56 0.07
C PRO A 35 -34.75 -9.95 -0.11
N LYS A 36 -34.23 -9.28 0.91
CA LYS A 36 -32.86 -8.81 0.96
C LYS A 36 -31.99 -10.03 0.66
N GLU A 37 -31.29 -10.01 -0.47
CA GLU A 37 -30.22 -10.96 -0.76
C GLU A 37 -29.35 -11.09 0.48
N ASP A 38 -29.28 -12.27 1.05
CA ASP A 38 -28.41 -12.55 2.18
C ASP A 38 -26.98 -12.59 1.64
N LYS A 39 -26.29 -11.46 1.71
CA LYS A 39 -24.94 -11.24 1.16
C LYS A 39 -23.88 -12.24 1.67
N ASN A 40 -24.27 -13.12 2.56
CA ASN A 40 -23.39 -14.06 3.22
C ASN A 40 -23.47 -15.51 2.69
N CYS A 41 -24.44 -15.82 1.83
CA CYS A 41 -24.53 -17.16 1.25
C CYS A 41 -23.87 -17.20 -0.14
N PRO A 42 -22.97 -18.16 -0.41
CA PRO A 42 -22.45 -18.41 -1.74
C PRO A 42 -23.56 -18.82 -2.71
N ASN A 43 -23.46 -18.43 -3.97
CA ASN A 43 -24.41 -18.88 -5.00
C ASN A 43 -24.04 -20.30 -5.48
N TRP A 44 -24.32 -21.29 -4.65
CA TRP A 44 -24.02 -22.71 -4.90
C TRP A 44 -25.30 -23.53 -5.02
N SER A 45 -25.21 -24.64 -5.76
CA SER A 45 -26.26 -25.68 -5.74
C SER A 45 -26.30 -26.37 -4.37
N VAL A 46 -27.44 -26.92 -3.99
CA VAL A 46 -27.60 -27.69 -2.74
C VAL A 46 -26.61 -28.86 -2.67
N GLU A 47 -26.38 -29.53 -3.80
CA GLU A 47 -25.39 -30.62 -3.89
C GLU A 47 -23.97 -30.10 -3.55
N LYS A 48 -23.60 -28.95 -4.06
CA LYS A 48 -22.30 -28.32 -3.77
C LYS A 48 -22.20 -27.92 -2.30
N PHE A 49 -23.25 -27.31 -1.73
CA PHE A 49 -23.27 -26.98 -0.30
C PHE A 49 -23.03 -28.25 0.56
N ASN A 50 -23.76 -29.34 0.27
CA ASN A 50 -23.61 -30.59 1.02
C ASN A 50 -22.18 -31.13 0.93
N THR A 51 -21.59 -31.13 -0.26
CA THR A 51 -20.23 -31.60 -0.47
C THR A 51 -19.21 -30.78 0.34
N GLU A 52 -19.30 -29.45 0.28
CA GLU A 52 -18.33 -28.58 0.93
C GLU A 52 -18.53 -28.51 2.45
N ILE A 53 -19.77 -28.65 2.95
CA ILE A 53 -20.07 -28.79 4.40
C ILE A 53 -19.45 -30.06 4.96
N ILE A 54 -19.61 -31.21 4.29
CA ILE A 54 -19.03 -32.48 4.74
C ILE A 54 -17.51 -32.34 4.80
N HIS A 55 -16.90 -31.80 3.75
CA HIS A 55 -15.45 -31.64 3.66
C HIS A 55 -14.90 -30.71 4.74
N LEU A 56 -15.53 -29.52 4.95
CA LEU A 56 -15.10 -28.57 5.97
C LEU A 56 -15.28 -29.14 7.38
N ASN A 57 -16.39 -29.84 7.64
CA ASN A 57 -16.63 -30.48 8.93
C ASN A 57 -15.59 -31.58 9.23
N GLN A 58 -15.21 -32.35 8.22
CA GLN A 58 -14.14 -33.36 8.36
C GLN A 58 -12.81 -32.71 8.71
N GLN A 59 -12.42 -31.62 8.02
CA GLN A 59 -11.18 -30.91 8.29
C GLN A 59 -11.14 -30.31 9.70
N LEU A 60 -12.22 -29.68 10.16
CA LEU A 60 -12.31 -29.15 11.53
C LEU A 60 -12.18 -30.29 12.55
N SER A 61 -12.81 -31.45 12.30
CA SER A 61 -12.70 -32.62 13.17
C SER A 61 -11.26 -33.18 13.22
N GLU A 62 -10.51 -33.18 12.11
CA GLU A 62 -9.10 -33.57 12.08
C GLU A 62 -8.23 -32.60 12.91
N TRP A 63 -8.50 -31.30 12.84
CA TRP A 63 -7.79 -30.30 13.64
C TRP A 63 -8.13 -30.41 15.14
N ASP A 64 -9.38 -30.66 15.50
CA ASP A 64 -9.80 -30.96 16.87
C ASP A 64 -9.05 -32.17 17.43
N HIS A 65 -8.98 -33.23 16.65
CA HIS A 65 -8.24 -34.44 17.03
C HIS A 65 -6.74 -34.14 17.24
N ALA A 66 -6.11 -33.37 16.36
CA ALA A 66 -4.70 -32.97 16.49
C ALA A 66 -4.49 -32.11 17.74
N TYR A 67 -5.38 -31.16 18.00
CA TYR A 67 -5.30 -30.26 19.15
C TYR A 67 -5.50 -30.98 20.48
N TYR A 68 -6.62 -31.72 20.64
CA TYR A 68 -6.99 -32.34 21.91
C TYR A 68 -6.25 -33.65 22.21
N GLN A 69 -5.87 -34.43 21.20
CA GLN A 69 -5.23 -35.73 21.43
C GLN A 69 -3.70 -35.72 21.21
N GLN A 70 -3.20 -34.84 20.34
CA GLN A 70 -1.77 -34.78 20.02
C GLN A 70 -1.08 -33.54 20.61
N GLY A 71 -1.84 -32.60 21.21
CA GLY A 71 -1.30 -31.38 21.80
C GLY A 71 -0.65 -30.42 20.76
N HIS A 72 -1.03 -30.54 19.49
CA HIS A 72 -0.45 -29.79 18.39
C HIS A 72 -1.53 -28.99 17.63
N GLY A 73 -1.48 -27.64 17.75
CA GLY A 73 -2.33 -26.76 16.96
C GLY A 73 -1.86 -26.71 15.51
N VAL A 74 -2.69 -27.17 14.58
CA VAL A 74 -2.41 -27.17 13.13
C VAL A 74 -2.63 -25.78 12.52
N VAL A 75 -3.55 -25.01 13.11
CA VAL A 75 -3.90 -23.62 12.72
C VAL A 75 -4.06 -22.77 13.97
N ASP A 76 -4.04 -21.45 13.80
CA ASP A 76 -4.36 -20.50 14.87
C ASP A 76 -5.84 -20.62 15.27
N ASP A 77 -6.15 -20.44 16.56
CA ASP A 77 -7.50 -20.55 17.12
C ASP A 77 -8.49 -19.63 16.38
N GLU A 78 -8.06 -18.41 16.04
CA GLU A 78 -8.89 -17.46 15.28
C GLU A 78 -9.29 -17.99 13.89
N VAL A 79 -8.43 -18.75 13.23
CA VAL A 79 -8.73 -19.38 11.93
C VAL A 79 -9.72 -20.52 12.10
N TYR A 80 -9.52 -21.34 13.13
CA TYR A 80 -10.45 -22.41 13.47
C TYR A 80 -11.85 -21.86 13.72
N ASP A 81 -11.97 -20.83 14.57
CA ASP A 81 -13.24 -20.18 14.91
C ASP A 81 -13.94 -19.59 13.69
N GLN A 82 -13.21 -18.91 12.81
CA GLN A 82 -13.78 -18.33 11.59
C GLN A 82 -14.27 -19.41 10.61
N LEU A 83 -13.60 -20.54 10.51
CA LEU A 83 -14.05 -21.66 9.67
C LEU A 83 -15.24 -22.41 10.29
N ALA A 84 -15.28 -22.54 11.59
CA ALA A 84 -16.43 -23.08 12.32
C ALA A 84 -17.67 -22.20 12.12
N LEU A 85 -17.53 -20.88 12.21
CA LEU A 85 -18.60 -19.92 11.87
C LEU A 85 -19.04 -20.05 10.42
N THR A 86 -18.10 -20.23 9.49
CA THR A 86 -18.40 -20.44 8.06
C THR A 86 -19.20 -21.70 7.83
N LEU A 87 -18.84 -22.79 8.52
CA LEU A 87 -19.58 -24.04 8.47
C LEU A 87 -21.04 -23.86 8.90
N GLY A 88 -21.26 -23.17 10.04
CA GLY A 88 -22.59 -22.84 10.53
C GLY A 88 -23.39 -21.95 9.55
N GLN A 89 -22.75 -20.98 8.91
CA GLN A 89 -23.37 -20.16 7.87
C GLN A 89 -23.82 -20.98 6.68
N TRP A 90 -22.98 -21.89 6.16
CA TRP A 90 -23.33 -22.74 5.01
C TRP A 90 -24.46 -23.71 5.33
N GLN A 91 -24.49 -24.26 6.54
CA GLN A 91 -25.60 -25.09 7.01
C GLN A 91 -26.92 -24.33 7.01
N ASN A 92 -26.92 -23.07 7.44
CA ASN A 92 -28.09 -22.19 7.41
C ASN A 92 -28.53 -21.81 5.99
N CYS A 93 -27.59 -21.73 5.03
CA CYS A 93 -27.89 -21.39 3.64
C CYS A 93 -28.72 -22.49 2.93
N ILE A 94 -28.56 -23.77 3.30
CA ILE A 94 -29.31 -24.91 2.71
C ILE A 94 -30.79 -24.90 3.11
N HIS A 95 -31.11 -24.41 4.30
CA HIS A 95 -32.49 -24.45 4.83
C HIS A 95 -33.40 -23.31 4.34
N LYS A 96 -32.92 -22.42 3.46
CA LYS A 96 -33.74 -21.40 2.80
C LYS A 96 -34.21 -21.92 1.43
N PRO A 97 -35.51 -21.84 1.08
CA PRO A 97 -36.00 -22.26 -0.23
C PRO A 97 -35.40 -21.36 -1.32
N LEU A 98 -34.74 -21.99 -2.30
CA LEU A 98 -34.26 -21.35 -3.52
C LEU A 98 -35.45 -20.87 -4.35
N GLN A 99 -35.70 -19.56 -4.39
CA GLN A 99 -36.50 -18.98 -5.48
C GLN A 99 -35.56 -18.81 -6.70
N LEU A 100 -35.91 -19.52 -7.75
CA LEU A 100 -35.24 -19.49 -9.06
C LEU A 100 -35.20 -18.06 -9.60
N ALA A 101 -34.00 -17.60 -9.89
CA ALA A 101 -33.79 -16.32 -10.56
C ALA A 101 -34.06 -16.47 -12.06
N GLY A 102 -35.10 -15.82 -12.53
CA GLY A 102 -35.27 -15.46 -13.93
C GLY A 102 -34.91 -14.00 -14.12
N ASP A 103 -34.23 -13.73 -15.22
CA ASP A 103 -34.05 -12.43 -15.87
C ASP A 103 -33.25 -11.33 -15.17
N TYR A 104 -32.02 -11.18 -15.64
CA TYR A 104 -31.26 -9.93 -15.54
C TYR A 104 -30.76 -9.47 -16.90
N LEU A 105 -31.49 -8.55 -17.48
CA LEU A 105 -30.98 -7.57 -18.43
C LEU A 105 -31.63 -6.21 -18.13
N SER A 106 -30.77 -5.19 -18.07
CA SER A 106 -31.07 -3.75 -18.08
C SER A 106 -31.10 -2.99 -16.75
N HIS A 107 -30.31 -1.93 -16.81
CA HIS A 107 -30.32 -0.66 -16.08
C HIS A 107 -29.28 -0.46 -14.98
N ALA A 108 -28.17 0.15 -15.40
CA ALA A 108 -27.36 1.00 -14.54
C ALA A 108 -26.89 2.24 -15.30
N THR A 109 -27.70 3.26 -15.32
CA THR A 109 -27.26 4.63 -15.56
C THR A 109 -27.90 5.55 -14.54
N ASN A 110 -27.06 6.46 -14.07
CA ASN A 110 -27.36 7.75 -13.48
C ASN A 110 -27.23 7.94 -11.97
N ASN A 111 -26.36 8.87 -11.76
CA ASN A 111 -26.33 10.00 -10.82
C ASN A 111 -25.36 9.92 -9.67
N ILE A 112 -24.30 10.73 -9.81
CA ILE A 112 -23.91 11.72 -8.80
C ILE A 112 -23.12 12.83 -9.51
N MET A 113 -23.78 13.95 -9.79
CA MET A 113 -23.16 15.26 -9.93
C MET A 113 -23.16 15.92 -8.55
N GLY A 114 -22.01 16.21 -8.03
CA GLY A 114 -21.78 17.06 -6.88
C GLY A 114 -20.88 18.23 -7.27
N ASN A 115 -21.38 19.41 -7.05
CA ASN A 115 -20.86 20.72 -7.43
C ASN A 115 -19.42 21.00 -7.01
N LEU A 116 -18.63 21.48 -7.97
CA LEU A 116 -17.33 22.10 -7.79
C LEU A 116 -17.48 23.60 -8.07
N GLU A 117 -17.53 24.39 -7.03
CA GLU A 117 -17.14 25.80 -7.04
C GLU A 117 -16.48 26.10 -5.72
N ASP A 118 -15.15 26.26 -5.77
CA ASP A 118 -14.40 27.32 -5.12
C ASP A 118 -12.92 27.19 -5.52
N ARG A 119 -12.49 28.12 -6.36
CA ARG A 119 -11.08 28.41 -6.63
C ARG A 119 -10.62 29.50 -5.68
N PRO A 120 -9.52 29.29 -4.97
CA PRO A 120 -8.65 30.41 -4.57
C PRO A 120 -7.52 30.59 -5.58
N GLN A 121 -7.29 31.85 -5.82
CA GLN A 121 -6.36 32.47 -6.75
C GLN A 121 -4.89 32.08 -6.50
N THR A 122 -4.15 32.13 -7.60
CA THR A 122 -2.69 32.15 -7.75
C THR A 122 -1.94 32.82 -6.60
N VAL A 123 -1.11 32.04 -5.91
CA VAL A 123 0.00 32.54 -5.11
C VAL A 123 1.31 32.10 -5.75
N THR A 124 2.14 33.07 -5.98
CA THR A 124 3.48 33.05 -6.54
C THR A 124 4.34 31.88 -6.04
N LYS A 125 5.05 31.30 -7.00
CA LYS A 125 6.08 30.27 -6.83
C LYS A 125 7.14 30.72 -5.82
N ASN A 126 7.11 30.12 -4.63
CA ASN A 126 8.31 29.84 -3.87
C ASN A 126 8.37 28.32 -3.71
N ASP A 127 9.32 27.72 -4.39
CA ASP A 127 9.50 26.27 -4.51
C ASP A 127 10.16 25.73 -3.22
N PHE A 128 9.35 25.52 -2.16
CA PHE A 128 9.79 25.01 -0.85
C PHE A 128 10.11 23.50 -0.84
N ARG A 129 10.28 22.87 -2.00
CA ARG A 129 10.50 21.43 -2.14
C ARG A 129 11.90 21.12 -2.61
N HIS A 130 12.89 21.47 -1.79
CA HIS A 130 14.22 20.92 -1.99
C HIS A 130 14.48 19.86 -0.92
N LYS A 131 14.94 18.68 -1.35
CA LYS A 131 15.55 17.73 -0.43
C LYS A 131 16.78 18.35 0.16
N VAL A 132 16.88 18.32 1.48
CA VAL A 132 18.02 18.80 2.24
C VAL A 132 18.80 17.63 2.82
N SER A 133 20.11 17.80 3.00
CA SER A 133 20.96 16.80 3.63
C SER A 133 20.72 16.76 5.13
N HIS A 134 20.77 15.54 5.70
CA HIS A 134 20.80 15.40 7.15
C HIS A 134 22.16 15.82 7.69
N PRO A 135 22.22 16.59 8.78
CA PRO A 135 23.50 16.89 9.47
C PRO A 135 24.18 15.62 10.00
N VAL A 136 23.36 14.66 10.45
CA VAL A 136 23.80 13.33 10.86
C VAL A 136 22.95 12.29 10.12
N ILE A 137 23.59 11.27 9.59
CA ILE A 137 22.92 10.20 8.82
C ILE A 137 21.76 9.59 9.65
N HIS A 138 20.61 9.45 9.02
CA HIS A 138 19.45 8.78 9.58
C HIS A 138 19.57 7.28 9.29
N SER A 139 20.16 6.53 10.22
CA SER A 139 20.40 5.10 10.06
C SER A 139 19.09 4.28 10.04
N GLY A 140 19.13 3.12 9.39
CA GLY A 140 18.05 2.15 9.40
C GLY A 140 18.04 1.27 10.65
N LEU A 141 17.01 0.45 10.78
CA LEU A 141 16.80 -0.46 11.90
C LEU A 141 16.67 -1.90 11.39
N LYS A 142 17.60 -2.79 11.82
CA LYS A 142 17.51 -4.22 11.54
C LYS A 142 16.37 -4.84 12.35
N LYS A 143 15.54 -5.65 11.72
CA LYS A 143 14.44 -6.39 12.37
C LYS A 143 14.92 -7.80 12.65
N LEU A 144 14.73 -8.27 13.88
CA LEU A 144 15.13 -9.60 14.32
C LEU A 144 13.91 -10.42 14.75
N SER A 145 14.00 -11.75 14.58
CA SER A 145 13.05 -12.70 15.15
C SER A 145 13.24 -12.82 16.68
N THR A 146 12.31 -13.42 17.36
CA THR A 146 12.37 -13.64 18.81
C THR A 146 13.64 -14.40 19.22
N GLU A 147 14.02 -15.44 18.49
CA GLU A 147 15.22 -16.22 18.73
C GLU A 147 16.51 -15.39 18.54
N GLN A 148 16.52 -14.57 17.50
CA GLN A 148 17.64 -13.67 17.22
C GLN A 148 17.75 -12.56 18.27
N ILE A 149 16.64 -12.09 18.84
CA ILE A 149 16.64 -11.11 19.95
C ILE A 149 17.27 -11.71 21.19
N LYS A 150 16.97 -12.97 21.55
CA LYS A 150 17.64 -13.66 22.66
C LYS A 150 19.15 -13.67 22.50
N GLY A 151 19.64 -14.05 21.33
CA GLY A 151 21.07 -14.06 21.03
C GLY A 151 21.68 -12.65 21.01
N TRP A 152 20.94 -11.64 20.53
CA TRP A 152 21.40 -10.26 20.48
C TRP A 152 21.56 -9.67 21.89
N LEU A 153 20.61 -9.94 22.80
CA LEU A 153 20.63 -9.50 24.20
C LEU A 153 21.74 -10.21 25.00
N ALA A 154 21.94 -11.51 24.79
CA ALA A 154 22.92 -12.30 25.53
C ALA A 154 24.37 -11.83 25.33
N SER A 155 24.66 -11.09 24.26
CA SER A 155 26.00 -10.57 23.92
C SER A 155 26.19 -9.09 24.24
N ARG A 156 25.27 -8.46 25.00
CA ARG A 156 25.27 -7.00 25.21
C ARG A 156 24.94 -6.63 26.65
N GLU A 157 25.56 -5.56 27.08
CA GLU A 157 25.29 -4.89 28.35
C GLU A 157 24.67 -3.53 28.10
N GLN A 158 24.05 -2.92 29.11
CA GLN A 158 23.45 -1.58 29.06
C GLN A 158 22.45 -1.41 27.90
N VAL A 159 21.53 -2.36 27.78
CA VAL A 159 20.49 -2.31 26.76
C VAL A 159 19.27 -1.56 27.26
N TRP A 160 18.68 -0.75 26.39
CA TRP A 160 17.48 0.04 26.63
C TRP A 160 16.39 -0.33 25.62
N LEU A 161 15.14 -0.22 26.04
CA LEU A 161 13.97 -0.51 25.22
C LEU A 161 13.10 0.74 25.04
N GLN A 162 12.64 0.95 23.83
CA GLN A 162 11.66 1.98 23.45
C GLN A 162 10.53 1.36 22.63
N PRO A 163 9.28 1.91 22.68
CA PRO A 163 8.23 1.49 21.76
C PRO A 163 8.64 1.79 20.32
N LYS A 164 8.34 0.88 19.42
CA LYS A 164 8.48 1.13 17.99
C LYS A 164 7.21 1.77 17.47
N ILE A 165 7.15 3.08 17.62
CA ILE A 165 5.98 3.89 17.25
C ILE A 165 5.77 3.84 15.72
N ASP A 166 4.52 3.71 15.30
CA ASP A 166 4.14 3.63 13.88
C ASP A 166 3.78 5.03 13.35
N GLY A 167 4.81 5.76 12.95
CA GLY A 167 4.76 7.13 12.48
C GLY A 167 5.65 7.39 11.26
N VAL A 168 6.15 8.61 11.15
CA VAL A 168 7.11 9.04 10.15
C VAL A 168 8.36 9.59 10.81
N ALA A 169 9.50 9.02 10.45
CA ALA A 169 10.78 9.37 11.04
C ALA A 169 11.28 10.74 10.53
N VAL A 170 11.78 11.55 11.46
CA VAL A 170 12.26 12.93 11.22
C VAL A 170 13.58 13.20 11.93
N THR A 171 14.34 14.14 11.37
CA THR A 171 15.46 14.80 12.02
C THR A 171 15.07 16.24 12.36
N LEU A 172 15.27 16.63 13.62
CA LEU A 172 15.10 17.99 14.09
C LEU A 172 16.50 18.62 14.25
N VAL A 173 16.64 19.85 13.79
CA VAL A 173 17.87 20.64 13.92
C VAL A 173 17.57 21.90 14.69
N TYR A 174 18.30 22.14 15.76
CA TYR A 174 18.24 23.37 16.56
C TYR A 174 19.59 24.07 16.53
N GLU A 175 19.55 25.36 16.29
CA GLU A 175 20.71 26.26 16.37
C GLU A 175 20.45 27.32 17.45
N TYR A 176 21.32 27.41 18.43
CA TYR A 176 21.16 28.30 19.58
C TYR A 176 19.76 28.20 20.23
N GLY A 177 19.23 26.98 20.30
CA GLY A 177 17.91 26.69 20.85
C GLY A 177 16.72 26.94 19.92
N GLU A 178 16.89 27.54 18.75
CA GLU A 178 15.84 27.77 17.75
C GLU A 178 15.75 26.60 16.78
N LEU A 179 14.54 26.15 16.45
CA LEU A 179 14.31 25.11 15.44
C LEU A 179 14.60 25.67 14.03
N THR A 180 15.68 25.23 13.39
CA THR A 180 16.07 25.64 12.04
C THR A 180 15.74 24.57 10.98
N GLY A 181 15.63 23.30 11.38
CA GLY A 181 15.33 22.19 10.46
C GLY A 181 14.33 21.17 11.01
N LEU A 182 13.44 20.70 10.13
CA LEU A 182 12.64 19.49 10.29
C LEU A 182 12.74 18.74 8.97
N ILE A 183 13.40 17.58 8.97
CA ILE A 183 13.77 16.86 7.75
C ILE A 183 13.16 15.45 7.81
N SER A 184 12.42 15.05 6.77
CA SER A 184 11.94 13.67 6.68
C SER A 184 13.10 12.70 6.52
N ARG A 185 12.97 11.45 6.96
CA ARG A 185 14.02 10.45 6.81
C ARG A 185 14.58 10.33 5.38
N GLY A 186 13.70 10.39 4.35
CA GLY A 186 14.11 10.21 2.96
C GLY A 186 14.86 8.90 2.71
N ASP A 187 16.05 9.00 2.09
CA ASP A 187 16.98 7.88 1.85
C ASP A 187 18.01 7.69 2.99
N GLY A 188 17.92 8.50 4.04
CA GLY A 188 18.84 8.51 5.17
C GLY A 188 19.98 9.52 5.05
N VAL A 189 20.29 10.01 3.84
CA VAL A 189 21.26 11.09 3.57
C VAL A 189 20.55 12.41 3.32
N LYS A 190 19.44 12.36 2.55
CA LYS A 190 18.63 13.52 2.19
C LYS A 190 17.16 13.22 2.39
N GLY A 191 16.42 14.20 2.94
CA GLY A 191 14.99 14.13 3.13
C GLY A 191 14.27 15.39 2.67
N GLU A 192 12.94 15.34 2.64
CA GLU A 192 12.11 16.52 2.35
C GLU A 192 12.23 17.54 3.50
N ASN A 193 12.38 18.81 3.16
CA ASN A 193 12.37 19.90 4.15
C ASN A 193 10.93 20.17 4.58
N TRP A 194 10.61 19.83 5.83
CA TRP A 194 9.31 20.04 6.46
C TRP A 194 9.30 21.16 7.51
N ARG A 195 10.37 21.97 7.59
CA ARG A 195 10.48 23.04 8.59
C ARG A 195 9.24 23.95 8.65
N TYR A 196 8.70 24.30 7.48
CA TYR A 196 7.49 25.13 7.36
C TYR A 196 6.23 24.50 7.99
N LYS A 197 6.17 23.18 8.13
CA LYS A 197 5.06 22.48 8.78
C LYS A 197 5.19 22.41 10.29
N ALA A 198 6.41 22.52 10.80
CA ALA A 198 6.66 22.48 12.23
C ALA A 198 5.86 23.53 13.00
N ASP A 199 5.58 24.68 12.38
CA ASP A 199 4.85 25.78 13.01
C ASP A 199 3.38 25.42 13.31
N PHE A 200 2.85 24.41 12.63
CA PHE A 200 1.49 23.89 12.78
C PHE A 200 1.42 22.62 13.64
N ILE A 201 2.53 22.19 14.23
CA ILE A 201 2.61 20.99 15.09
C ILE A 201 3.03 21.42 16.49
N PRO A 202 2.09 21.55 17.46
CA PRO A 202 2.39 21.99 18.82
C PRO A 202 3.39 21.09 19.57
N ALA A 203 3.40 19.78 19.26
CA ALA A 203 4.33 18.85 19.86
C ALA A 203 5.81 19.08 19.52
N ILE A 204 6.10 19.94 18.54
CA ILE A 204 7.46 20.32 18.17
C ILE A 204 7.80 21.66 18.83
N PRO A 205 8.67 21.71 19.85
CA PRO A 205 9.15 22.96 20.42
C PRO A 205 9.86 23.80 19.36
N LYS A 206 9.46 25.07 19.19
CA LYS A 206 10.11 26.01 18.27
C LYS A 206 11.39 26.57 18.90
N ARG A 207 11.39 26.65 20.23
CA ARG A 207 12.51 27.04 21.08
C ARG A 207 12.70 26.00 22.17
N ILE A 208 13.95 25.67 22.43
CA ILE A 208 14.36 24.80 23.54
C ILE A 208 15.37 25.56 24.43
N PRO A 209 15.39 25.30 25.74
CA PRO A 209 16.33 25.91 26.64
C PRO A 209 17.74 25.29 26.48
N SER A 210 18.42 25.58 25.37
CA SER A 210 19.75 25.04 25.08
C SER A 210 20.69 26.18 24.69
N ALA A 211 21.86 26.21 25.35
CA ALA A 211 22.97 27.09 24.97
C ALA A 211 23.87 26.48 23.89
N SER A 212 23.60 25.24 23.43
CA SER A 212 24.37 24.59 22.39
C SER A 212 24.22 25.33 21.07
N ALA A 213 25.35 25.63 20.40
CA ALA A 213 25.32 26.25 19.08
C ALA A 213 24.59 25.37 18.04
N PHE A 214 24.66 24.04 18.21
CA PHE A 214 24.05 23.10 17.29
C PHE A 214 23.58 21.85 18.03
N LEU A 215 22.34 21.40 17.78
CA LEU A 215 21.77 20.19 18.36
C LEU A 215 20.92 19.47 17.32
N VAL A 216 21.19 18.19 17.14
CA VAL A 216 20.45 17.31 16.23
C VAL A 216 19.72 16.26 17.05
N LEU A 217 18.43 16.11 16.82
CA LEU A 217 17.60 15.05 17.39
C LEU A 217 16.96 14.22 16.28
N GLN A 218 16.82 12.92 16.50
CA GLN A 218 16.08 12.04 15.60
C GLN A 218 14.85 11.48 16.33
N GLY A 219 13.70 11.51 15.67
CA GLY A 219 12.43 11.17 16.29
C GLY A 219 11.41 10.62 15.31
N GLU A 220 10.25 10.33 15.85
CA GLU A 220 9.09 9.87 15.10
C GLU A 220 7.91 10.83 15.33
N LEU A 221 7.36 11.38 14.25
CA LEU A 221 6.07 12.07 14.29
C LEU A 221 4.98 11.01 14.14
N PHE A 222 4.00 11.02 15.02
CA PHE A 222 2.94 10.05 15.04
C PHE A 222 1.57 10.69 15.27
N TRP A 223 0.51 9.96 14.90
CA TRP A 223 -0.85 10.37 15.18
C TRP A 223 -1.24 9.95 16.59
N ARG A 224 -1.65 10.89 17.45
CA ARG A 224 -2.11 10.60 18.81
C ARG A 224 -3.42 9.85 18.77
N LEU A 225 -3.56 8.88 19.67
CA LEU A 225 -4.72 8.05 19.88
C LEU A 225 -5.13 8.11 21.34
N GLU A 226 -6.42 7.94 21.60
CA GLU A 226 -6.94 7.84 22.94
C GLU A 226 -7.15 6.37 23.30
N GLN A 227 -6.57 5.92 24.44
CA GLN A 227 -6.74 4.57 24.97
C GLN A 227 -6.55 3.44 23.93
N HIS A 228 -5.58 3.61 23.04
CA HIS A 228 -5.33 2.65 21.96
C HIS A 228 -4.66 1.37 22.48
N ILE A 229 -5.30 0.24 22.28
CA ILE A 229 -4.74 -1.09 22.58
C ILE A 229 -4.33 -1.72 21.24
N GLN A 230 -3.03 -1.93 21.06
CA GLN A 230 -2.48 -2.43 19.80
C GLN A 230 -2.96 -3.84 19.45
N GLN A 231 -3.11 -4.69 20.47
CA GLN A 231 -3.63 -6.06 20.31
C GLN A 231 -5.03 -6.07 19.71
N ASP A 232 -5.90 -5.16 20.09
CA ASP A 232 -7.31 -5.17 19.70
C ASP A 232 -7.54 -4.52 18.34
N THR A 233 -6.96 -3.33 18.15
CA THR A 233 -7.27 -2.46 17.00
C THR A 233 -6.18 -2.44 15.92
N GLY A 234 -4.97 -2.98 16.20
CA GLY A 234 -3.84 -2.94 15.29
C GLY A 234 -3.32 -1.53 15.04
N GLY A 235 -2.59 -1.35 13.96
CA GLY A 235 -1.95 -0.07 13.62
C GLY A 235 -2.89 1.01 13.10
N LEU A 236 -4.17 0.72 12.84
CA LEU A 236 -5.19 1.66 12.33
C LEU A 236 -4.73 2.50 11.13
N ASN A 237 -3.71 2.04 10.41
CA ASN A 237 -3.10 2.74 9.28
C ASN A 237 -2.56 4.15 9.65
N MET A 238 -2.17 4.37 10.92
CA MET A 238 -1.78 5.69 11.46
C MET A 238 -0.54 6.25 10.79
N ARG A 239 0.43 5.40 10.42
CA ARG A 239 1.59 5.81 9.63
C ARG A 239 1.19 6.44 8.28
N SER A 240 0.24 5.84 7.56
CA SER A 240 -0.22 6.39 6.28
C SER A 240 -0.98 7.69 6.46
N LYS A 241 -1.76 7.81 7.54
CA LYS A 241 -2.45 9.06 7.92
C LYS A 241 -1.44 10.16 8.21
N MET A 242 -0.40 9.86 9.00
CA MET A 242 0.68 10.81 9.32
C MET A 242 1.46 11.21 8.06
N ALA A 243 1.89 10.24 7.26
CA ALA A 243 2.60 10.49 6.01
C ALA A 243 1.75 11.32 5.04
N GLY A 244 0.45 11.02 4.93
CA GLY A 244 -0.50 11.76 4.11
C GLY A 244 -0.60 13.23 4.52
N TRP A 245 -0.65 13.53 5.83
CA TRP A 245 -0.66 14.92 6.33
C TRP A 245 0.65 15.62 6.01
N MET A 246 1.79 14.98 6.26
CA MET A 246 3.12 15.57 6.00
C MET A 246 3.39 15.78 4.49
N MET A 247 2.80 14.99 3.60
CA MET A 247 3.01 15.08 2.15
C MET A 247 2.01 16.02 1.44
N ARG A 248 1.00 16.55 2.12
CA ARG A 248 0.08 17.54 1.52
C ARG A 248 0.84 18.76 1.03
N LYS A 249 0.43 19.26 -0.13
CA LYS A 249 1.00 20.46 -0.75
C LYS A 249 0.46 21.72 -0.05
N GLY A 250 1.31 22.72 0.06
CA GLY A 250 0.97 24.02 0.68
C GLY A 250 1.12 24.01 2.20
N ASN A 251 0.94 25.18 2.79
CA ASN A 251 0.92 25.34 4.24
C ASN A 251 -0.38 24.79 4.80
N PRO A 252 -0.34 24.14 5.97
CA PRO A 252 -1.55 23.82 6.71
C PRO A 252 -2.35 25.09 7.01
N THR A 253 -3.67 24.99 7.02
CA THR A 253 -4.57 26.13 7.33
C THR A 253 -4.89 26.23 8.82
N ALA A 254 -4.58 25.18 9.58
CA ALA A 254 -4.82 25.11 11.02
C ALA A 254 -3.74 24.25 11.69
N THR A 255 -3.58 24.46 12.99
CA THR A 255 -2.73 23.67 13.87
C THR A 255 -3.28 22.25 13.99
N GLU A 256 -2.40 21.25 14.05
CA GLU A 256 -2.78 19.83 14.20
C GLU A 256 -2.35 19.31 15.57
N GLU A 257 -3.27 19.38 16.52
CA GLU A 257 -3.07 18.95 17.92
C GLU A 257 -2.87 17.43 18.06
N ASN A 258 -3.40 16.65 17.09
CA ASN A 258 -3.31 15.20 17.11
C ASN A 258 -1.94 14.65 16.70
N ILE A 259 -0.99 15.52 16.33
CA ILE A 259 0.36 15.07 16.01
C ILE A 259 1.21 15.09 17.27
N GLY A 260 1.80 13.96 17.62
CA GLY A 260 2.78 13.78 18.67
C GLY A 260 4.20 13.65 18.12
N LEU A 261 5.18 13.86 18.99
CA LEU A 261 6.60 13.68 18.69
C LEU A 261 7.24 12.80 19.76
N PHE A 262 7.99 11.80 19.33
CA PHE A 262 8.81 10.93 20.19
C PHE A 262 10.26 11.01 19.74
N ILE A 263 11.16 11.51 20.58
CA ILE A 263 12.60 11.52 20.30
C ILE A 263 13.17 10.16 20.68
N TRP A 264 13.66 9.44 19.67
CA TRP A 264 14.27 8.14 19.88
C TRP A 264 15.79 8.14 19.78
N GLY A 265 16.42 9.22 19.31
CA GLY A 265 17.87 9.32 19.16
C GLY A 265 18.36 10.76 19.34
N TRP A 266 19.52 10.87 19.98
CA TRP A 266 20.28 12.11 20.12
C TRP A 266 21.72 11.81 19.69
N PRO A 267 22.05 11.97 18.38
CA PRO A 267 23.45 11.89 17.94
C PRO A 267 24.32 12.89 18.68
N ASP A 268 25.50 12.47 19.11
CA ASP A 268 26.45 13.28 19.88
C ASP A 268 25.86 13.87 21.20
N GLY A 269 24.82 13.21 21.72
CA GLY A 269 24.27 13.50 23.05
C GLY A 269 25.14 12.92 24.17
N PRO A 270 24.65 12.97 25.42
CA PRO A 270 25.30 12.31 26.55
C PRO A 270 25.58 10.83 26.29
N GLU A 271 26.73 10.34 26.73
CA GLU A 271 27.14 8.96 26.51
C GLU A 271 26.29 7.93 27.28
N ASP A 272 25.71 8.36 28.42
CA ASP A 272 24.83 7.52 29.20
C ASP A 272 23.36 7.89 29.03
N MET A 273 22.49 6.90 28.99
CA MET A 273 21.05 7.08 28.77
C MET A 273 20.36 7.84 29.92
N PRO A 274 20.63 7.64 31.22
CA PRO A 274 20.00 8.41 32.29
C PRO A 274 20.23 9.92 32.15
N THR A 275 21.47 10.34 31.88
CA THR A 275 21.79 11.75 31.63
C THR A 275 21.11 12.28 30.37
N GLN A 276 21.06 11.47 29.30
CA GLN A 276 20.37 11.83 28.06
C GLN A 276 18.86 12.05 28.31
N LEU A 277 18.19 11.13 29.03
CA LEU A 277 16.78 11.24 29.35
C LEU A 277 16.47 12.46 30.21
N LYS A 278 17.29 12.75 31.23
CA LYS A 278 17.17 13.94 32.05
C LYS A 278 17.22 15.21 31.19
N LYS A 279 18.21 15.33 30.34
CA LYS A 279 18.36 16.49 29.44
C LYS A 279 17.21 16.58 28.43
N LEU A 280 16.73 15.44 27.86
CA LEU A 280 15.57 15.46 26.97
C LEU A 280 14.31 15.97 27.69
N ALA A 281 14.12 15.62 28.97
CA ALA A 281 13.02 16.14 29.78
C ALA A 281 13.15 17.66 30.00
N GLU A 282 14.35 18.16 30.32
CA GLU A 282 14.63 19.58 30.47
C GLU A 282 14.41 20.38 29.17
N LEU A 283 14.63 19.76 28.00
CA LEU A 283 14.34 20.32 26.67
C LEU A 283 12.87 20.23 26.27
N GLY A 284 12.00 19.59 27.08
CA GLY A 284 10.56 19.46 26.83
C GLY A 284 10.12 18.17 26.14
N PHE A 285 11.01 17.20 25.91
CA PHE A 285 10.69 15.92 25.25
C PHE A 285 10.33 14.83 26.25
N THR A 286 9.35 15.10 27.11
CA THR A 286 8.97 14.23 28.24
C THR A 286 8.44 12.86 27.82
N LEU A 287 7.75 12.75 26.69
CA LEU A 287 7.23 11.48 26.20
C LEU A 287 8.36 10.44 25.97
N SER A 288 9.51 10.90 25.50
CA SER A 288 10.68 10.04 25.28
C SER A 288 11.23 9.48 26.58
N THR A 289 11.18 10.25 27.65
CA THR A 289 11.64 9.82 28.97
C THR A 289 10.69 8.83 29.62
N GLN A 290 9.38 8.99 29.41
CA GLN A 290 8.34 8.10 29.96
C GLN A 290 8.37 6.72 29.34
N HIS A 291 8.82 6.61 28.09
CA HIS A 291 8.77 5.36 27.32
C HIS A 291 10.16 4.83 26.92
N THR A 292 11.21 5.15 27.67
CA THR A 292 12.53 4.58 27.52
C THR A 292 12.93 3.85 28.79
N HIS A 293 13.13 2.54 28.71
CA HIS A 293 13.34 1.66 29.87
C HIS A 293 14.66 0.92 29.78
N SER A 294 15.41 0.83 30.88
CA SER A 294 16.56 -0.06 30.99
C SER A 294 16.14 -1.52 31.00
N LEU A 295 16.95 -2.39 30.46
CA LEU A 295 16.69 -3.82 30.43
C LEU A 295 17.70 -4.58 31.28
N ASP A 296 17.20 -5.48 32.11
CA ASP A 296 18.00 -6.39 32.91
C ASP A 296 18.27 -7.71 32.16
N ASN A 297 17.27 -8.19 31.42
CA ASN A 297 17.33 -9.48 30.73
C ASN A 297 16.25 -9.59 29.64
N TYR A 298 16.22 -10.76 28.96
CA TYR A 298 15.24 -11.05 27.91
C TYR A 298 13.80 -11.05 28.43
N ILE A 299 13.55 -11.59 29.64
CA ILE A 299 12.17 -11.66 30.21
C ILE A 299 11.63 -10.26 30.45
N HIS A 300 12.47 -9.34 30.96
CA HIS A 300 12.09 -7.94 31.13
C HIS A 300 11.73 -7.28 29.80
N ALA A 301 12.52 -7.53 28.73
CA ALA A 301 12.22 -7.03 27.40
C ALA A 301 10.90 -7.60 26.83
N GLU A 302 10.62 -8.88 27.05
CA GLU A 302 9.38 -9.54 26.62
C GLU A 302 8.16 -8.98 27.36
N ASN A 303 8.25 -8.74 28.64
CA ASN A 303 7.20 -8.15 29.45
C ASN A 303 6.89 -6.71 28.99
N LEU A 304 7.90 -5.88 28.75
CA LEU A 304 7.71 -4.54 28.21
C LEU A 304 7.12 -4.55 26.81
N ARG A 305 7.57 -5.47 25.94
CA ARG A 305 7.00 -5.64 24.61
C ARG A 305 5.51 -6.02 24.68
N SER A 306 5.15 -6.94 25.59
CA SER A 306 3.76 -7.34 25.85
C SER A 306 2.94 -6.19 26.42
N HIS A 307 3.52 -5.40 27.31
CA HIS A 307 2.90 -4.19 27.85
C HIS A 307 2.49 -3.21 26.73
N TYR A 308 3.41 -2.86 25.83
CA TYR A 308 3.10 -1.98 24.69
C TYR A 308 2.11 -2.57 23.69
N TYR A 309 1.94 -3.88 23.68
CA TYR A 309 0.97 -4.56 22.82
C TYR A 309 -0.43 -4.61 23.41
N GLN A 310 -0.55 -4.78 24.75
CA GLN A 310 -1.78 -5.10 25.45
C GLN A 310 -2.36 -3.95 26.28
N GLN A 311 -1.56 -2.92 26.59
CA GLN A 311 -2.04 -1.83 27.43
C GLN A 311 -2.40 -0.60 26.58
N PRO A 312 -3.31 0.25 27.09
CA PRO A 312 -3.68 1.49 26.44
C PRO A 312 -2.48 2.44 26.27
N MET A 313 -2.23 2.88 25.02
CA MET A 313 -1.15 3.79 24.66
C MET A 313 -1.68 5.00 23.90
N PRO A 314 -0.99 6.17 23.95
CA PRO A 314 -1.37 7.34 23.16
C PRO A 314 -0.89 7.28 21.70
N PHE A 315 -0.39 6.15 21.24
CA PHE A 315 0.15 5.92 19.90
C PHE A 315 0.02 4.46 19.47
N ALA A 316 -0.02 4.23 18.16
CA ALA A 316 0.12 2.89 17.59
C ALA A 316 1.60 2.47 17.54
N THR A 317 1.85 1.18 17.75
CA THR A 317 3.20 0.59 17.68
C THR A 317 3.21 -0.64 16.78
N ASP A 318 4.37 -1.00 16.20
CA ASP A 318 4.53 -2.25 15.45
C ASP A 318 5.54 -3.21 16.10
N GLY A 319 5.90 -2.94 17.37
CA GLY A 319 6.87 -3.67 18.17
C GLY A 319 7.60 -2.78 19.14
N VAL A 320 8.83 -3.17 19.48
CA VAL A 320 9.76 -2.41 20.31
C VAL A 320 11.13 -2.29 19.63
N VAL A 321 11.93 -1.32 20.07
CA VAL A 321 13.32 -1.12 19.65
C VAL A 321 14.21 -1.33 20.85
N LEU A 322 15.22 -2.19 20.70
CA LEU A 322 16.28 -2.39 21.68
C LEU A 322 17.52 -1.64 21.22
N LYS A 323 18.19 -0.96 22.14
CA LYS A 323 19.39 -0.15 21.87
C LYS A 323 20.45 -0.44 22.91
N GLN A 324 21.66 -0.69 22.44
CA GLN A 324 22.85 -0.78 23.28
C GLN A 324 23.43 0.61 23.51
N TYR A 325 23.95 0.88 24.70
CA TYR A 325 24.70 2.07 25.04
C TYR A 325 26.11 1.72 25.54
N PRO A 326 27.10 2.61 25.35
CA PRO A 326 27.03 3.84 24.56
C PRO A 326 26.81 3.56 23.06
N ILE A 327 26.16 4.49 22.37
CA ILE A 327 26.06 4.44 20.90
C ILE A 327 27.32 5.02 20.26
N PRO A 328 27.69 4.60 19.03
CA PRO A 328 28.81 5.20 18.31
C PRO A 328 28.60 6.69 18.06
N VAL A 329 29.69 7.45 17.99
CA VAL A 329 29.66 8.85 17.60
C VAL A 329 29.04 9.04 16.21
N SER A 330 28.41 10.21 15.98
CA SER A 330 27.60 10.46 14.78
C SER A 330 28.35 10.28 13.46
N GLN A 331 29.66 10.54 13.44
CA GLN A 331 30.52 10.37 12.27
C GLN A 331 30.64 8.90 11.83
N ALA A 332 30.42 7.95 12.74
CA ALA A 332 30.44 6.51 12.44
C ALA A 332 29.09 5.97 11.91
N TRP A 333 28.05 6.80 11.88
CA TRP A 333 26.74 6.37 11.43
C TRP A 333 26.70 6.22 9.90
N GLN A 334 26.07 5.15 9.44
CA GLN A 334 25.99 4.80 8.02
C GLN A 334 24.53 4.61 7.59
N VAL A 335 24.28 4.80 6.30
CA VAL A 335 23.00 4.45 5.68
C VAL A 335 22.81 2.95 5.76
N GLY A 336 21.61 2.51 6.11
CA GLY A 336 21.28 1.11 6.29
C GLY A 336 21.17 0.71 7.77
N ASN A 337 21.28 -0.58 8.04
CA ASN A 337 21.11 -1.09 9.40
C ASN A 337 22.37 -0.84 10.23
N ASN A 338 22.18 -0.35 11.44
CA ASN A 338 23.25 -0.24 12.43
C ASN A 338 23.37 -1.53 13.27
N SER A 339 24.47 -1.69 14.03
CA SER A 339 24.73 -2.86 14.88
C SER A 339 24.26 -2.67 16.32
N TRP A 340 24.03 -1.42 16.75
CA TRP A 340 23.75 -1.05 18.14
C TRP A 340 22.25 -0.94 18.44
N SER A 341 21.38 -1.06 17.43
CA SER A 341 19.93 -1.08 17.64
C SER A 341 19.24 -2.09 16.76
N VAL A 342 18.17 -2.68 17.28
CA VAL A 342 17.36 -3.70 16.59
C VAL A 342 15.87 -3.52 16.89
N GLY A 343 15.04 -3.83 15.93
CA GLY A 343 13.59 -3.85 16.09
C GLY A 343 13.07 -5.26 16.33
N TRP A 344 12.21 -5.41 17.32
CA TRP A 344 11.47 -6.63 17.63
C TRP A 344 9.99 -6.40 17.41
N LYS A 345 9.49 -6.84 16.26
CA LYS A 345 8.09 -6.63 15.88
C LYS A 345 7.13 -7.56 16.61
N TYR A 346 5.86 -7.15 16.68
CA TYR A 346 4.76 -8.04 17.05
C TYR A 346 4.55 -9.12 15.97
N PRO A 347 3.88 -10.23 16.30
CA PRO A 347 3.39 -11.17 15.29
C PRO A 347 2.55 -10.45 14.23
N LEU A 348 2.57 -10.97 13.01
CA LEU A 348 1.73 -10.43 11.94
C LEU A 348 0.26 -10.72 12.25
N ARG A 349 -0.60 -9.73 12.08
CA ARG A 349 -2.05 -9.97 12.11
C ARG A 349 -2.45 -10.69 10.84
N LEU A 350 -3.07 -11.83 11.01
CA LEU A 350 -3.58 -12.66 9.94
C LEU A 350 -5.09 -12.49 9.84
N GLN A 351 -5.62 -12.45 8.62
CA GLN A 351 -7.06 -12.44 8.38
C GLN A 351 -7.42 -13.51 7.37
N LEU A 352 -8.47 -14.25 7.67
CA LEU A 352 -9.04 -15.24 6.76
C LEU A 352 -9.93 -14.54 5.74
N THR A 353 -9.77 -14.91 4.47
CA THR A 353 -10.64 -14.47 3.38
C THR A 353 -10.73 -15.54 2.31
N GLU A 354 -11.59 -15.33 1.32
CA GLU A 354 -11.79 -16.26 0.21
C GLU A 354 -11.34 -15.62 -1.11
N ILE A 355 -10.77 -16.43 -1.99
CA ILE A 355 -10.39 -16.02 -3.35
C ILE A 355 -11.66 -15.87 -4.20
N LYS A 356 -12.02 -14.63 -4.51
CA LYS A 356 -13.19 -14.29 -5.35
C LYS A 356 -12.92 -14.50 -6.84
N SER A 357 -11.75 -14.07 -7.30
CA SER A 357 -11.31 -14.21 -8.70
C SER A 357 -9.80 -14.09 -8.81
N LEU A 358 -9.25 -14.66 -9.88
CA LEU A 358 -7.85 -14.56 -10.26
C LEU A 358 -7.73 -13.77 -11.56
N ARG A 359 -6.75 -12.89 -11.66
CA ARG A 359 -6.49 -12.10 -12.86
C ARG A 359 -5.01 -12.18 -13.22
N LEU A 360 -4.73 -12.52 -14.48
CA LEU A 360 -3.40 -12.41 -15.06
C LEU A 360 -3.08 -10.93 -15.32
N SER A 361 -1.90 -10.50 -14.94
CA SER A 361 -1.34 -9.18 -15.23
C SER A 361 -0.01 -9.33 -15.94
N ILE A 362 0.16 -8.62 -17.05
CA ILE A 362 1.35 -8.68 -17.89
C ILE A 362 2.11 -7.35 -17.74
N GLY A 363 3.31 -7.44 -17.20
CA GLY A 363 4.20 -6.29 -17.05
C GLY A 363 4.89 -5.90 -18.36
N ARG A 364 5.50 -4.70 -18.42
CA ARG A 364 6.21 -4.18 -19.61
C ARG A 364 7.30 -5.11 -20.18
N THR A 365 7.88 -5.98 -19.37
CA THR A 365 8.93 -6.93 -19.77
C THR A 365 8.36 -8.32 -20.12
N GLY A 366 7.04 -8.44 -20.30
CA GLY A 366 6.38 -9.72 -20.50
C GLY A 366 6.25 -10.58 -19.22
N ARG A 367 6.66 -10.06 -18.05
CA ARG A 367 6.53 -10.80 -16.79
C ARG A 367 5.07 -10.97 -16.42
N LEU A 368 4.66 -12.21 -16.31
CA LEU A 368 3.32 -12.62 -15.93
C LEU A 368 3.21 -12.68 -14.41
N THR A 369 2.17 -12.07 -13.88
CA THR A 369 1.90 -11.98 -12.44
C THR A 369 0.43 -12.29 -12.19
N ILE A 370 0.13 -13.09 -11.17
CA ILE A 370 -1.25 -13.39 -10.77
C ILE A 370 -1.66 -12.47 -9.63
N ILE A 371 -2.78 -11.80 -9.81
CA ILE A 371 -3.44 -10.98 -8.79
C ILE A 371 -4.72 -11.68 -8.35
N ALA A 372 -4.77 -12.07 -7.09
CA ALA A 372 -5.99 -12.56 -6.48
C ALA A 372 -6.86 -11.37 -6.04
N HIS A 373 -8.12 -11.38 -6.45
CA HIS A 373 -9.16 -10.57 -5.83
C HIS A 373 -9.79 -11.42 -4.74
N VAL A 374 -9.87 -10.87 -3.54
CA VAL A 374 -10.42 -11.54 -2.36
C VAL A 374 -11.69 -10.85 -1.89
N TYR A 375 -12.53 -11.54 -1.12
CA TYR A 375 -13.59 -10.84 -0.39
C TYR A 375 -12.94 -9.83 0.57
N PRO A 376 -13.51 -8.61 0.67
CA PRO A 376 -12.84 -7.54 1.41
C PRO A 376 -12.68 -7.85 2.89
N VAL A 377 -11.47 -7.71 3.41
CA VAL A 377 -11.17 -7.78 4.84
C VAL A 377 -10.42 -6.52 5.28
N ILE A 378 -10.46 -6.23 6.57
CA ILE A 378 -9.74 -5.10 7.16
C ILE A 378 -8.58 -5.65 7.98
N ILE A 379 -7.36 -5.21 7.66
CA ILE A 379 -6.14 -5.54 8.40
C ILE A 379 -5.47 -4.23 8.77
N ASP A 380 -5.26 -3.98 10.06
CA ASP A 380 -4.66 -2.75 10.58
C ASP A 380 -5.31 -1.46 10.01
N GLY A 381 -6.64 -1.44 9.95
CA GLY A 381 -7.43 -0.33 9.41
C GLY A 381 -7.40 -0.18 7.88
N LYS A 382 -6.71 -1.08 7.17
CA LYS A 382 -6.61 -1.07 5.70
C LYS A 382 -7.56 -2.10 5.10
N LYS A 383 -8.45 -1.66 4.21
CA LYS A 383 -9.30 -2.55 3.41
C LYS A 383 -8.47 -3.26 2.34
N VAL A 384 -8.36 -4.58 2.44
CA VAL A 384 -7.65 -5.44 1.49
C VAL A 384 -8.66 -6.16 0.60
N GLN A 385 -8.50 -6.02 -0.72
CA GLN A 385 -9.35 -6.64 -1.73
C GLN A 385 -8.53 -7.32 -2.84
N ARG A 386 -7.20 -7.11 -2.85
CA ARG A 386 -6.29 -7.65 -3.87
C ARG A 386 -4.98 -8.07 -3.22
N VAL A 387 -4.51 -9.24 -3.61
CA VAL A 387 -3.23 -9.80 -3.16
C VAL A 387 -2.42 -10.21 -4.39
N ASN A 388 -1.16 -9.86 -4.43
CA ASN A 388 -0.25 -10.28 -5.49
C ASN A 388 0.31 -11.67 -5.14
N LEU A 389 -0.03 -12.67 -5.92
CA LEU A 389 0.43 -14.05 -5.75
C LEU A 389 1.80 -14.32 -6.41
N GLY A 390 2.47 -13.28 -6.92
CA GLY A 390 3.77 -13.42 -7.56
C GLY A 390 3.69 -13.81 -9.04
N THR A 391 4.75 -14.44 -9.55
CA THR A 391 4.81 -14.89 -10.94
C THR A 391 3.84 -16.03 -11.19
N TYR A 392 3.44 -16.20 -12.46
CA TYR A 392 2.59 -17.33 -12.89
C TYR A 392 3.10 -18.68 -12.38
N ARG A 393 4.41 -18.93 -12.51
CA ARG A 393 5.05 -20.17 -11.99
C ARG A 393 4.94 -20.28 -10.46
N HIS A 394 5.13 -19.18 -9.75
CA HIS A 394 5.03 -19.16 -8.28
C HIS A 394 3.60 -19.46 -7.84
N TRP A 395 2.60 -18.85 -8.48
CA TRP A 395 1.20 -19.12 -8.23
C TRP A 395 0.81 -20.59 -8.49
N LEU A 396 1.30 -21.18 -9.59
CA LEU A 396 1.08 -22.63 -9.86
C LEU A 396 1.59 -23.50 -8.70
N ASN A 397 2.77 -23.15 -8.16
CA ASN A 397 3.36 -23.89 -7.04
C ASN A 397 2.59 -23.69 -5.72
N GLN A 398 1.93 -22.53 -5.54
CA GLN A 398 1.08 -22.28 -4.37
C GLN A 398 -0.26 -23.00 -4.46
N ASP A 399 -0.66 -23.38 -5.66
CA ASP A 399 -1.94 -24.06 -5.93
C ASP A 399 -3.15 -23.32 -5.33
N VAL A 400 -3.29 -22.02 -5.65
CA VAL A 400 -4.35 -21.14 -5.17
C VAL A 400 -5.39 -20.95 -6.27
N LEU A 401 -6.65 -21.31 -6.00
CA LEU A 401 -7.75 -21.18 -6.96
C LEU A 401 -8.94 -20.41 -6.37
N VAL A 402 -9.90 -20.09 -7.23
CA VAL A 402 -11.14 -19.40 -6.83
C VAL A 402 -11.93 -20.28 -5.88
N GLY A 403 -12.40 -19.68 -4.78
CA GLY A 403 -13.13 -20.33 -3.70
C GLY A 403 -12.24 -20.88 -2.57
N ASP A 404 -10.91 -20.92 -2.74
CA ASP A 404 -10.01 -21.31 -1.66
C ASP A 404 -10.05 -20.25 -0.54
N LYS A 405 -10.03 -20.69 0.71
CA LYS A 405 -9.89 -19.80 1.88
C LYS A 405 -8.42 -19.68 2.25
N VAL A 406 -8.00 -18.43 2.40
CA VAL A 406 -6.60 -18.07 2.55
C VAL A 406 -6.39 -17.13 3.72
N GLN A 407 -5.27 -17.28 4.41
CA GLN A 407 -4.79 -16.29 5.36
C GLN A 407 -3.95 -15.25 4.64
N ILE A 408 -4.24 -14.00 4.92
CA ILE A 408 -3.49 -12.85 4.40
C ILE A 408 -3.01 -11.96 5.55
N SER A 409 -1.86 -11.33 5.34
CA SER A 409 -1.25 -10.34 6.24
C SER A 409 -0.92 -9.06 5.50
N LEU A 410 -0.47 -8.04 6.25
CA LEU A 410 0.19 -6.87 5.70
C LEU A 410 1.69 -6.95 5.97
N ALA A 411 2.50 -7.20 4.94
CA ALA A 411 3.95 -7.23 5.05
C ALA A 411 4.58 -5.84 4.80
N GLY A 412 5.71 -5.59 5.46
CA GLY A 412 6.54 -4.40 5.22
C GLY A 412 5.80 -3.08 5.38
N HIS A 413 5.56 -2.37 4.29
CA HIS A 413 4.84 -1.08 4.25
C HIS A 413 3.33 -1.24 3.98
N GLY A 414 2.71 -2.25 4.55
CA GLY A 414 1.28 -2.51 4.38
C GLY A 414 0.93 -3.12 3.02
N ILE A 415 1.80 -3.96 2.46
CA ILE A 415 1.57 -4.69 1.21
C ILE A 415 0.86 -6.01 1.54
N PRO A 416 -0.35 -6.27 1.00
CA PRO A 416 -1.04 -7.53 1.21
C PRO A 416 -0.22 -8.71 0.70
N LYS A 417 -0.09 -9.74 1.53
CA LYS A 417 0.63 -10.97 1.23
C LYS A 417 -0.23 -12.18 1.61
N LEU A 418 -0.28 -13.17 0.76
CA LEU A 418 -0.84 -14.47 1.08
C LEU A 418 0.18 -15.24 1.91
N GLU A 419 -0.23 -15.69 3.11
CA GLU A 419 0.63 -16.46 4.01
C GLU A 419 0.42 -17.95 3.81
N GLN A 420 -0.84 -18.41 3.80
CA GLN A 420 -1.16 -19.82 3.53
C GLN A 420 -2.57 -20.00 2.97
N VAL A 421 -2.81 -21.15 2.36
CA VAL A 421 -4.13 -21.65 2.02
C VAL A 421 -4.58 -22.57 3.14
N VAL A 422 -5.65 -22.19 3.83
CA VAL A 422 -6.16 -22.93 4.99
C VAL A 422 -7.24 -23.93 4.63
N TRP A 423 -7.93 -23.69 3.53
CA TRP A 423 -8.95 -24.60 3.03
C TRP A 423 -9.10 -24.52 1.52
N ARG A 424 -9.30 -25.65 0.85
CA ARG A 424 -9.46 -25.76 -0.58
C ARG A 424 -10.79 -26.41 -0.92
N LEU A 425 -11.46 -25.88 -1.95
CA LEU A 425 -12.64 -26.55 -2.50
C LEU A 425 -12.27 -27.94 -3.08
N GLN A 426 -13.18 -28.90 -3.00
CA GLN A 426 -12.98 -30.20 -3.63
C GLN A 426 -13.03 -30.10 -5.16
N LYS A 427 -14.04 -29.37 -5.70
CA LYS A 427 -14.19 -29.14 -7.14
C LYS A 427 -13.60 -27.76 -7.46
N ARG A 428 -12.37 -27.75 -7.96
CA ARG A 428 -11.62 -26.54 -8.30
C ARG A 428 -11.47 -26.43 -9.82
N ILE A 429 -11.68 -25.25 -10.37
CA ILE A 429 -11.57 -24.98 -11.81
C ILE A 429 -10.31 -24.14 -12.03
N LEU A 430 -9.38 -24.65 -12.83
CA LEU A 430 -8.24 -23.86 -13.28
C LEU A 430 -8.75 -22.75 -14.21
N PRO A 431 -8.36 -21.48 -13.95
CA PRO A 431 -8.71 -20.41 -14.87
C PRO A 431 -7.98 -20.60 -16.21
N ASP A 432 -8.71 -20.43 -17.30
CA ASP A 432 -8.14 -20.38 -18.64
C ASP A 432 -7.46 -19.01 -18.83
N PHE A 433 -6.16 -18.97 -18.56
CA PHE A 433 -5.36 -17.80 -18.87
C PHE A 433 -4.80 -17.94 -20.30
N LEU A 434 -4.81 -16.84 -21.06
CA LEU A 434 -4.22 -16.74 -22.39
C LEU A 434 -2.83 -17.38 -22.46
N PRO A 435 -2.39 -17.91 -23.62
CA PRO A 435 -1.12 -18.63 -23.77
C PRO A 435 0.06 -17.80 -23.25
N VAL A 436 0.65 -18.31 -22.17
CA VAL A 436 1.70 -17.65 -21.36
C VAL A 436 3.01 -17.47 -22.14
N GLN A 437 3.15 -18.14 -23.28
CA GLN A 437 4.42 -18.29 -23.99
C GLN A 437 4.82 -17.13 -24.91
N HIS A 438 3.96 -16.14 -25.09
CA HIS A 438 4.16 -15.09 -26.12
C HIS A 438 4.67 -13.75 -25.59
N TYR A 439 4.91 -13.59 -24.30
CA TYR A 439 5.27 -12.30 -23.70
C TYR A 439 6.68 -12.31 -23.13
N ASP A 440 7.54 -11.44 -23.68
CA ASP A 440 8.89 -11.23 -23.19
C ASP A 440 9.35 -9.78 -23.33
N THR A 441 10.64 -9.51 -23.22
CA THR A 441 11.21 -8.17 -23.32
C THR A 441 11.20 -7.63 -24.76
N SER A 442 10.96 -8.46 -25.77
CA SER A 442 10.97 -8.10 -27.20
C SER A 442 9.59 -7.94 -27.82
N THR A 443 8.51 -8.23 -27.08
CA THR A 443 7.13 -8.24 -27.58
C THR A 443 6.37 -6.96 -27.24
N CYS A 444 5.28 -6.71 -27.98
CA CYS A 444 4.28 -5.68 -27.69
C CYS A 444 4.81 -4.23 -27.67
N PHE A 445 5.63 -3.86 -28.63
CA PHE A 445 5.97 -2.45 -28.91
C PHE A 445 4.91 -1.78 -29.79
N THR A 446 4.12 -2.58 -30.51
CA THR A 446 2.95 -2.17 -31.28
C THR A 446 1.68 -2.73 -30.63
N TYR A 447 0.60 -1.95 -30.69
CA TYR A 447 -0.68 -2.34 -30.13
C TYR A 447 -1.36 -3.43 -30.93
N SER A 448 -1.85 -4.45 -30.23
CA SER A 448 -2.87 -5.40 -30.67
C SER A 448 -3.74 -5.75 -29.48
N VAL A 449 -4.86 -6.41 -29.70
CA VAL A 449 -5.77 -6.83 -28.62
C VAL A 449 -5.03 -7.74 -27.63
N ASP A 450 -4.25 -8.69 -28.12
CA ASP A 450 -3.45 -9.60 -27.26
C ASP A 450 -2.32 -8.87 -26.55
N CYS A 451 -1.75 -7.84 -27.17
CA CYS A 451 -0.70 -7.01 -26.58
C CYS A 451 -1.18 -5.94 -25.60
N HIS A 452 -2.48 -5.70 -25.46
CA HIS A 452 -3.04 -4.58 -24.71
C HIS A 452 -2.37 -4.33 -23.36
N GLN A 453 -2.24 -5.36 -22.51
CA GLN A 453 -1.70 -5.19 -21.16
C GLN A 453 -0.20 -4.83 -21.17
N GLN A 454 0.61 -5.52 -21.98
CA GLN A 454 2.05 -5.26 -22.03
C GLN A 454 2.34 -3.92 -22.70
N PHE A 455 1.64 -3.59 -23.78
CA PHE A 455 1.73 -2.31 -24.47
C PHE A 455 1.38 -1.14 -23.56
N MET A 456 0.26 -1.25 -22.83
CA MET A 456 -0.15 -0.27 -21.82
C MET A 456 0.92 -0.10 -20.73
N ALA A 457 1.47 -1.19 -20.23
CA ALA A 457 2.54 -1.16 -19.23
C ALA A 457 3.82 -0.48 -19.76
N ARG A 458 4.13 -0.62 -21.06
CA ARG A 458 5.22 0.10 -21.75
C ARG A 458 4.92 1.59 -21.88
N LEU A 459 3.72 1.98 -22.29
CA LEU A 459 3.30 3.39 -22.38
C LEU A 459 3.39 4.11 -21.03
N ILE A 460 2.86 3.49 -19.97
CA ILE A 460 2.92 4.04 -18.62
C ILE A 460 4.37 4.20 -18.15
N TRP A 461 5.22 3.21 -18.45
CA TRP A 461 6.63 3.26 -18.11
C TRP A 461 7.37 4.36 -18.88
N LEU A 462 7.12 4.50 -20.17
CA LEU A 462 7.67 5.56 -21.03
C LEU A 462 7.25 6.93 -20.50
N GLY A 463 5.95 7.17 -20.31
CA GLY A 463 5.42 8.42 -19.78
C GLY A 463 5.99 8.80 -18.41
N LYS A 464 6.17 7.81 -17.50
CA LYS A 464 6.82 8.02 -16.21
C LYS A 464 8.26 8.51 -16.35
N HIS A 465 9.06 7.93 -17.25
CA HIS A 465 10.46 8.31 -17.44
C HIS A 465 10.61 9.63 -18.16
N LEU A 466 9.70 9.95 -19.07
CA LEU A 466 9.64 11.25 -19.72
C LEU A 466 8.98 12.34 -18.84
N GLY A 467 8.58 11.98 -17.61
CA GLY A 467 8.06 12.95 -16.65
C GLY A 467 6.64 13.43 -16.93
N MET A 468 5.86 12.70 -17.73
CA MET A 468 4.47 13.02 -18.04
C MET A 468 3.60 12.91 -16.79
N LYS A 469 3.06 14.04 -16.32
CA LYS A 469 2.21 14.09 -15.14
C LYS A 469 0.75 14.25 -15.54
N GLY A 470 -0.14 13.63 -14.74
CA GLY A 470 -1.57 13.75 -14.97
C GLY A 470 -2.13 12.91 -16.13
N ILE A 471 -1.33 12.14 -16.85
CA ILE A 471 -1.80 11.17 -17.84
C ILE A 471 -1.94 9.81 -17.15
N ASN A 472 -3.17 9.43 -16.82
CA ASN A 472 -3.49 8.17 -16.16
C ASN A 472 -3.77 7.05 -17.19
N ILE A 473 -3.98 5.82 -16.68
CA ILE A 473 -4.30 4.65 -17.51
C ILE A 473 -5.50 4.94 -18.42
N ARG A 474 -6.59 5.51 -17.90
CA ARG A 474 -7.80 5.80 -18.69
C ARG A 474 -7.52 6.76 -19.86
N ALA A 475 -6.65 7.74 -19.68
CA ALA A 475 -6.31 8.66 -20.78
C ALA A 475 -5.53 7.94 -21.89
N TRP A 476 -4.62 7.03 -21.55
CA TRP A 476 -3.94 6.18 -22.55
C TRP A 476 -4.92 5.24 -23.23
N GLU A 477 -5.82 4.58 -22.49
CA GLU A 477 -6.88 3.73 -23.04
C GLU A 477 -7.75 4.52 -24.03
N SER A 478 -8.21 5.71 -23.65
CA SER A 478 -9.03 6.56 -24.53
C SER A 478 -8.33 6.90 -25.85
N LEU A 479 -7.03 7.16 -25.84
CA LEU A 479 -6.26 7.44 -27.06
C LEU A 479 -6.07 6.18 -27.93
N ILE A 480 -5.89 5.02 -27.32
CA ILE A 480 -5.80 3.72 -28.00
C ILE A 480 -7.15 3.37 -28.64
N ASP A 481 -8.24 3.46 -27.89
CA ASP A 481 -9.61 3.14 -28.35
C ASP A 481 -10.05 4.05 -29.49
N ALA A 482 -9.60 5.32 -29.48
CA ALA A 482 -9.82 6.26 -30.56
C ALA A 482 -8.89 6.03 -31.78
N GLY A 483 -8.05 4.99 -31.77
CA GLY A 483 -7.12 4.67 -32.85
C GLY A 483 -5.97 5.67 -33.03
N LYS A 484 -5.73 6.54 -32.03
CA LYS A 484 -4.69 7.56 -32.06
C LYS A 484 -3.30 7.03 -31.69
N LEU A 485 -3.23 5.85 -31.05
CA LEU A 485 -1.99 5.21 -30.63
C LEU A 485 -1.95 3.76 -31.09
N ARG A 486 -0.99 3.43 -31.94
CA ARG A 486 -0.65 2.07 -32.37
C ARG A 486 0.78 1.70 -31.98
N THR A 487 1.69 2.66 -31.95
CA THR A 487 3.07 2.50 -31.47
C THR A 487 3.29 3.27 -30.17
N LEU A 488 4.41 3.01 -29.48
CA LEU A 488 4.75 3.71 -28.23
C LEU A 488 5.04 5.20 -28.44
N THR A 489 5.23 5.66 -29.67
CA THR A 489 5.68 7.01 -30.01
C THR A 489 4.69 7.80 -30.88
N ASP A 490 3.54 7.23 -31.27
CA ASP A 490 2.53 7.94 -32.07
C ASP A 490 2.02 9.23 -31.40
N TRP A 491 2.04 9.32 -30.08
CA TRP A 491 1.68 10.53 -29.34
C TRP A 491 2.56 11.75 -29.69
N LEU A 492 3.75 11.54 -30.28
CA LEU A 492 4.62 12.63 -30.76
C LEU A 492 3.96 13.45 -31.87
N LEU A 493 3.07 12.83 -32.65
CA LEU A 493 2.38 13.44 -33.79
C LEU A 493 1.02 14.03 -33.40
N LEU A 494 0.55 13.80 -32.17
CA LEU A 494 -0.75 14.28 -31.74
C LEU A 494 -0.69 15.73 -31.28
N HIS A 495 -1.49 16.56 -31.97
CA HIS A 495 -1.74 17.93 -31.57
C HIS A 495 -2.96 18.02 -30.65
N ARG A 496 -3.12 19.16 -29.96
CA ARG A 496 -4.27 19.41 -29.10
C ARG A 496 -5.62 19.13 -29.76
N GLN A 497 -5.75 19.48 -31.06
CA GLN A 497 -6.96 19.25 -31.84
C GLN A 497 -7.30 17.75 -31.95
N ASP A 498 -6.30 16.90 -32.20
CA ASP A 498 -6.46 15.44 -32.29
C ASP A 498 -6.93 14.83 -30.99
N ILE A 499 -6.40 15.33 -29.85
CA ILE A 499 -6.77 14.87 -28.52
C ILE A 499 -8.19 15.32 -28.16
N ASN A 500 -8.59 16.53 -28.57
CA ASN A 500 -9.96 17.06 -28.37
C ASN A 500 -11.03 16.27 -29.13
N GLN A 501 -10.67 15.58 -30.21
CA GLN A 501 -11.60 14.71 -30.94
C GLN A 501 -11.95 13.41 -30.20
N VAL A 502 -11.19 13.07 -29.16
CA VAL A 502 -11.44 11.87 -28.34
C VAL A 502 -12.56 12.17 -27.36
N THR A 503 -13.74 11.63 -27.59
CA THR A 503 -14.97 11.94 -26.86
C THR A 503 -14.88 11.73 -25.34
N SER A 504 -14.04 10.80 -24.88
CA SER A 504 -13.81 10.50 -23.46
C SER A 504 -12.79 11.43 -22.79
N ILE A 505 -12.19 12.39 -23.55
CA ILE A 505 -11.21 13.35 -23.04
C ILE A 505 -11.77 14.75 -23.14
N GLY A 506 -12.12 15.36 -22.00
CA GLY A 506 -12.61 16.74 -21.97
C GLY A 506 -11.50 17.77 -22.30
N LEU A 507 -11.90 18.99 -22.72
CA LEU A 507 -11.03 20.07 -23.19
C LEU A 507 -9.87 20.39 -22.23
N ALA A 508 -10.16 20.53 -20.94
CA ALA A 508 -9.14 20.79 -19.92
C ALA A 508 -8.12 19.66 -19.80
N LYS A 509 -8.57 18.41 -19.96
CA LYS A 509 -7.70 17.24 -19.92
C LYS A 509 -6.83 17.14 -21.18
N ALA A 510 -7.38 17.45 -22.34
CA ALA A 510 -6.64 17.49 -23.61
C ALA A 510 -5.53 18.53 -23.58
N GLU A 511 -5.76 19.69 -22.97
CA GLU A 511 -4.73 20.72 -22.75
C GLU A 511 -3.57 20.18 -21.89
N ILE A 512 -3.89 19.52 -20.78
CA ILE A 512 -2.88 18.90 -19.90
C ILE A 512 -2.07 17.86 -20.68
N ILE A 513 -2.74 16.97 -21.42
CA ILE A 513 -2.07 15.90 -22.19
C ILE A 513 -1.15 16.50 -23.25
N SER A 514 -1.64 17.46 -24.06
CA SER A 514 -0.86 18.12 -25.10
C SER A 514 0.37 18.81 -24.52
N THR A 515 0.20 19.57 -23.44
CA THR A 515 1.33 20.23 -22.74
C THR A 515 2.35 19.22 -22.23
N GLN A 516 1.91 18.08 -21.70
CA GLN A 516 2.82 17.04 -21.22
C GLN A 516 3.55 16.34 -22.36
N PHE A 517 2.92 16.16 -23.51
CA PHE A 517 3.58 15.62 -24.70
C PHE A 517 4.68 16.56 -25.19
N GLU A 518 4.41 17.86 -25.29
CA GLU A 518 5.43 18.84 -25.69
C GLU A 518 6.61 18.91 -24.70
N GLN A 519 6.33 18.87 -23.39
CA GLN A 519 7.38 18.83 -22.37
C GLN A 519 8.20 17.53 -22.41
N ALA A 520 7.58 16.41 -22.78
CA ALA A 520 8.25 15.12 -22.90
C ALA A 520 9.23 15.07 -24.09
N LYS A 521 8.91 15.76 -25.19
CA LYS A 521 9.80 15.88 -26.35
C LYS A 521 11.15 16.53 -26.01
N GLN A 522 11.17 17.41 -25.00
CA GLN A 522 12.37 18.14 -24.54
C GLN A 522 13.18 17.36 -23.48
N LYS A 523 12.87 16.09 -23.25
CA LYS A 523 13.61 15.28 -22.26
C LYS A 523 14.94 14.81 -22.83
N ALA A 524 16.00 14.91 -22.00
CA ALA A 524 17.32 14.44 -22.37
C ALA A 524 17.32 12.95 -22.76
N PHE A 525 18.18 12.58 -23.69
CA PHE A 525 18.28 11.27 -24.33
C PHE A 525 18.29 10.09 -23.34
N TYR A 526 18.96 10.24 -22.19
CA TYR A 526 18.99 9.23 -21.13
C TYR A 526 17.59 8.78 -20.68
N PHE A 527 16.63 9.71 -20.56
CA PHE A 527 15.27 9.37 -20.13
C PHE A 527 14.51 8.59 -21.20
N TRP A 528 14.80 8.85 -22.46
CA TRP A 528 14.26 8.07 -23.58
C TRP A 528 14.80 6.64 -23.58
N LEU A 529 16.10 6.45 -23.38
CA LEU A 529 16.68 5.10 -23.27
C LEU A 529 16.05 4.30 -22.15
N LYS A 530 15.82 4.92 -20.99
CA LYS A 530 15.11 4.28 -19.88
C LYS A 530 13.65 4.00 -20.20
N GLY A 531 12.97 4.95 -20.79
CA GLY A 531 11.56 4.83 -21.19
C GLY A 531 11.34 3.71 -22.20
N LEU A 532 12.20 3.58 -23.18
CA LEU A 532 12.20 2.49 -24.16
C LEU A 532 12.68 1.15 -23.58
N SER A 533 13.16 1.14 -22.33
CA SER A 533 13.67 -0.06 -21.66
C SER A 533 14.88 -0.68 -22.32
N VAL A 534 15.82 0.13 -22.85
CA VAL A 534 17.10 -0.36 -23.37
C VAL A 534 17.78 -1.25 -22.34
N PRO A 535 18.20 -2.48 -22.69
CA PRO A 535 18.63 -3.49 -21.71
C PRO A 535 20.07 -3.29 -21.21
N LEU A 536 20.35 -2.09 -20.69
CA LEU A 536 21.64 -1.73 -20.08
C LEU A 536 21.44 -1.16 -18.68
N PRO A 537 22.44 -1.31 -17.77
CA PRO A 537 22.41 -0.68 -16.46
C PRO A 537 22.38 0.85 -16.56
N ASN A 538 21.74 1.52 -15.59
CA ASN A 538 21.61 2.98 -15.55
C ASN A 538 22.97 3.71 -15.69
N THR A 539 24.02 3.22 -15.04
CA THR A 539 25.37 3.78 -15.12
C THR A 539 25.97 3.75 -16.53
N LYS A 540 25.56 2.77 -17.35
CA LYS A 540 25.96 2.70 -18.77
C LYS A 540 25.08 3.59 -19.64
N LEU A 541 23.76 3.61 -19.39
CA LEU A 541 22.83 4.48 -20.13
C LEU A 541 23.17 5.96 -19.98
N GLN A 542 23.66 6.40 -18.83
CA GLN A 542 24.10 7.79 -18.58
C GLN A 542 25.30 8.22 -19.42
N GLN A 543 26.12 7.27 -19.90
CA GLN A 543 27.33 7.53 -20.71
C GLN A 543 27.04 7.60 -22.20
N ILE A 544 25.81 7.32 -22.63
CA ILE A 544 25.40 7.27 -24.03
C ILE A 544 24.69 8.58 -24.36
N THR A 545 25.19 9.28 -25.37
CA THR A 545 24.69 10.60 -25.80
C THR A 545 23.91 10.55 -27.11
N SER A 546 24.03 9.47 -27.89
CA SER A 546 23.27 9.31 -29.12
C SER A 546 22.89 7.85 -29.40
N TRP A 547 21.83 7.68 -30.22
CA TRP A 547 21.36 6.36 -30.65
C TRP A 547 22.42 5.60 -31.44
N HIS A 548 23.20 6.32 -32.26
CA HIS A 548 24.29 5.74 -33.01
C HIS A 548 25.37 5.06 -32.15
N GLN A 549 25.62 5.60 -30.94
CA GLN A 549 26.57 4.99 -29.99
C GLN A 549 26.09 3.66 -29.43
N LEU A 550 24.78 3.36 -29.47
CA LEU A 550 24.26 2.06 -29.06
C LEU A 550 24.64 0.93 -30.02
N SER A 551 24.83 1.22 -31.27
CA SER A 551 25.16 0.23 -32.31
C SER A 551 26.64 0.24 -32.73
N HIS A 552 27.33 1.37 -32.63
CA HIS A 552 28.67 1.57 -33.21
C HIS A 552 29.70 2.19 -32.25
N GLY A 553 29.33 2.52 -31.01
CA GLY A 553 30.20 3.27 -30.10
C GLY A 553 31.25 2.44 -29.35
N ALA A 554 32.35 3.09 -28.95
CA ALA A 554 33.42 2.51 -28.12
C ALA A 554 32.93 1.93 -26.78
N LEU A 555 31.76 2.37 -26.32
CA LEU A 555 31.13 1.83 -25.08
C LEU A 555 30.77 0.34 -25.23
N ILE A 556 30.41 -0.10 -26.46
CA ILE A 556 30.03 -1.50 -26.72
C ILE A 556 31.18 -2.44 -26.44
N SER A 557 32.43 -2.05 -26.71
CA SER A 557 33.60 -2.88 -26.41
C SER A 557 33.74 -3.18 -24.92
N ARG A 558 33.25 -2.28 -24.05
CA ARG A 558 33.30 -2.38 -22.58
C ARG A 558 32.10 -3.09 -21.94
N LEU A 559 31.16 -3.60 -22.75
CA LEU A 559 30.02 -4.39 -22.26
C LEU A 559 30.39 -5.86 -22.10
N SER A 560 29.81 -6.55 -21.12
CA SER A 560 29.92 -7.99 -21.03
C SER A 560 29.27 -8.68 -22.24
N VAL A 561 29.65 -9.93 -22.53
CA VAL A 561 29.07 -10.73 -23.63
C VAL A 561 27.54 -10.79 -23.52
N LYS A 562 27.03 -11.02 -22.31
CA LYS A 562 25.58 -11.06 -22.03
C LYS A 562 24.90 -9.73 -22.37
N GLN A 563 25.49 -8.61 -21.96
CA GLN A 563 24.93 -7.27 -22.24
C GLN A 563 24.93 -6.97 -23.74
N LYS A 564 26.02 -7.29 -24.46
CA LYS A 564 26.11 -7.16 -25.92
C LYS A 564 25.02 -7.96 -26.62
N THR A 565 24.85 -9.22 -26.25
CA THR A 565 23.84 -10.09 -26.84
C THR A 565 22.43 -9.56 -26.60
N GLN A 566 22.12 -9.07 -25.39
CA GLN A 566 20.80 -8.50 -25.07
C GLN A 566 20.55 -7.19 -25.83
N LEU A 567 21.57 -6.33 -25.91
CA LEU A 567 21.47 -5.07 -26.64
C LEU A 567 21.26 -5.31 -28.14
N ASN A 568 22.05 -6.17 -28.76
CA ASN A 568 21.91 -6.51 -30.17
C ASN A 568 20.54 -7.10 -30.50
N LYS A 569 20.03 -8.00 -29.65
CA LYS A 569 18.66 -8.52 -29.78
C LYS A 569 17.62 -7.41 -29.72
N PHE A 570 17.78 -6.46 -28.80
CA PHE A 570 16.86 -5.33 -28.66
C PHE A 570 16.89 -4.40 -29.87
N LEU A 571 18.08 -4.05 -30.35
CA LEU A 571 18.24 -3.16 -31.52
C LEU A 571 17.79 -3.80 -32.85
N ALA A 572 17.74 -5.12 -32.91
CA ALA A 572 17.26 -5.87 -34.09
C ALA A 572 15.72 -6.03 -34.12
N ILE A 573 14.99 -5.57 -33.09
CA ILE A 573 13.52 -5.62 -33.08
C ILE A 573 12.98 -4.62 -34.11
N PRO A 574 12.17 -5.05 -35.11
CA PRO A 574 11.68 -4.16 -36.17
C PRO A 574 10.94 -2.94 -35.64
N GLU A 575 10.13 -3.12 -34.61
CA GLU A 575 9.37 -2.02 -33.98
C GLU A 575 10.29 -1.02 -33.27
N ILE A 576 11.42 -1.46 -32.72
CA ILE A 576 12.41 -0.56 -32.12
C ILE A 576 13.12 0.27 -33.19
N ILE A 577 13.38 -0.31 -34.35
CA ILE A 577 13.95 0.42 -35.51
C ILE A 577 12.97 1.51 -35.93
N GLN A 578 11.69 1.18 -36.14
CA GLN A 578 10.63 2.14 -36.48
C GLN A 578 10.49 3.26 -35.45
N ILE A 579 10.52 2.91 -34.14
CA ILE A 579 10.47 3.88 -33.06
C ILE A 579 11.67 4.82 -33.11
N ALA A 580 12.88 4.31 -33.35
CA ALA A 580 14.09 5.14 -33.47
C ALA A 580 14.01 6.10 -34.65
N GLU A 581 13.52 5.65 -35.82
CA GLU A 581 13.27 6.46 -37.00
C GLU A 581 12.22 7.55 -36.71
N GLN A 582 11.13 7.22 -36.04
CA GLN A 582 10.08 8.18 -35.69
C GLN A 582 10.61 9.26 -34.73
N LEU A 583 11.44 8.87 -33.74
CA LEU A 583 12.09 9.80 -32.83
C LEU A 583 13.08 10.71 -33.54
N GLN A 584 13.83 10.17 -34.49
CA GLN A 584 14.72 10.94 -35.35
C GLN A 584 13.93 11.96 -36.19
N ASN A 585 12.87 11.55 -36.88
CA ASN A 585 12.01 12.41 -37.68
C ASN A 585 11.31 13.50 -36.86
N SER A 586 11.08 13.23 -35.58
CA SER A 586 10.52 14.19 -34.60
C SER A 586 11.60 15.09 -33.97
N ASN A 587 12.84 15.06 -34.42
CA ASN A 587 13.99 15.84 -33.95
C ASN A 587 14.23 15.67 -32.41
N ILE A 588 14.03 14.50 -31.89
CA ILE A 588 14.30 14.22 -30.47
C ILE A 588 15.82 14.15 -30.26
N GLU A 589 16.31 14.86 -29.23
CA GLU A 589 17.72 14.91 -28.87
C GLU A 589 18.33 13.49 -28.72
N GLY A 590 19.52 13.28 -29.31
CA GLY A 590 20.23 12.00 -29.29
C GLY A 590 19.78 10.99 -30.34
N PHE A 591 18.64 11.20 -31.02
CA PHE A 591 18.21 10.38 -32.16
C PHE A 591 18.52 11.04 -33.52
N SER A 592 18.89 12.32 -33.54
CA SER A 592 19.19 13.06 -34.75
C SER A 592 20.55 12.65 -35.35
N LEU A 593 20.64 12.59 -36.69
CA LEU A 593 21.91 12.36 -37.38
C LEU A 593 22.92 13.52 -37.20
N ARG A 594 22.47 14.68 -36.70
CA ARG A 594 23.32 15.84 -36.43
C ARG A 594 24.19 15.69 -35.18
N ASP A 595 23.89 14.74 -34.32
CA ASP A 595 24.60 14.47 -33.05
C ASP A 595 25.86 13.58 -33.27
N VAL A 596 26.32 13.40 -34.50
CA VAL A 596 27.50 12.59 -34.89
C VAL A 596 28.74 13.45 -35.09
N ARG A 597 28.81 14.66 -34.51
CA ARG A 597 30.03 15.47 -34.53
C ARG A 597 30.73 15.54 -33.18
#